data_5b939e17c92c94d80b04de906e475c2d
#
_entry.id   5b939e17c92c94d80b04de906e475c2d
#
_cell.length_a   1.000
_cell.length_b   1.000
_cell.length_c   1.000
_cell.angle_alpha   90.00
_cell.angle_beta   90.00
_cell.angle_gamma   90.00
#
_symmetry.space_group_name_H-M   'P 1'
#
loop_
_entity.id
_entity.type
_entity.pdbx_description
1 polymer ?
#
loop_
_entity_poly.entity_id
_entity_poly.type
_entity_poly.pdbx_seq_one_letter_code
_entity_poly.pdbx_strand_id
1 'polypeptide(L)'
;MAAFTLALPATARAGHDDNGTDPDNRNQAIKGFSLTANGTKAMNHGKAELERSVITTSWGGGDIEVYDKDYGSNGWHGYADCTDWNALWTSCDIIRVRFNTHWSLTASQWRSLGCHEFGHTADLGHRKKSNDTDNNSCMREEVWPTHYDQHDLNAIKAGT
;
A
#
# COMPACT_ATOMS: atom_id res chain seq x y z
N MET A 1 37.09 -13.38 -20.52
CA MET A 1 36.74 -13.17 -19.11
C MET A 1 35.25 -12.86 -19.08
N ALA A 2 34.41 -13.77 -18.60
CA ALA A 2 32.97 -13.56 -18.50
C ALA A 2 32.69 -13.01 -17.10
N ALA A 3 32.13 -11.80 -17.02
CA ALA A 3 31.70 -11.21 -15.77
C ALA A 3 30.39 -11.88 -15.35
N PHE A 4 30.43 -12.66 -14.28
CA PHE A 4 29.24 -13.15 -13.59
C PHE A 4 28.68 -12.00 -12.75
N THR A 5 27.59 -11.40 -13.21
CA THR A 5 26.75 -10.53 -12.36
C THR A 5 25.96 -11.44 -11.44
N LEU A 6 26.34 -11.52 -10.17
CA LEU A 6 25.52 -12.08 -9.10
C LEU A 6 24.32 -11.15 -8.90
N ALA A 7 23.16 -11.56 -9.42
CA ALA A 7 21.91 -10.96 -8.97
C ALA A 7 21.75 -11.28 -7.46
N LEU A 8 21.82 -10.29 -6.61
CA LEU A 8 21.46 -10.44 -5.20
C LEU A 8 19.98 -10.82 -5.13
N PRO A 9 19.62 -11.88 -4.38
CA PRO A 9 18.21 -12.18 -4.19
C PRO A 9 17.54 -10.97 -3.53
N ALA A 10 16.37 -10.59 -4.05
CA ALA A 10 15.49 -9.65 -3.36
C ALA A 10 15.30 -10.17 -1.92
N THR A 11 15.82 -9.43 -0.95
CA THR A 11 15.64 -9.77 0.46
C THR A 11 14.17 -9.57 0.77
N ALA A 12 13.42 -10.67 0.92
CA ALA A 12 12.06 -10.62 1.45
C ALA A 12 12.09 -9.70 2.68
N ARG A 13 11.27 -8.63 2.65
CA ARG A 13 11.22 -7.68 3.75
C ARG A 13 10.77 -8.41 5.00
N ALA A 14 11.63 -8.46 6.01
CA ALA A 14 11.39 -9.25 7.22
C ALA A 14 10.00 -8.91 7.80
N GLY A 15 9.13 -9.91 7.93
CA GLY A 15 7.82 -9.80 8.55
C GLY A 15 6.66 -9.35 7.64
N HIS A 16 6.91 -9.05 6.36
CA HIS A 16 5.86 -8.83 5.36
C HIS A 16 5.79 -10.01 4.39
N ASP A 17 4.59 -10.31 3.90
CA ASP A 17 4.43 -11.22 2.77
C ASP A 17 4.84 -10.47 1.49
N ASP A 18 5.32 -11.20 0.51
CA ASP A 18 5.76 -10.65 -0.78
C ASP A 18 4.53 -10.37 -1.67
N ASN A 19 3.80 -9.32 -1.33
CA ASN A 19 2.59 -8.86 -2.03
C ASN A 19 2.71 -7.40 -2.45
N GLY A 20 3.92 -6.92 -2.61
CA GLY A 20 4.15 -5.55 -2.99
C GLY A 20 3.78 -5.26 -4.42
N THR A 21 3.63 -4.00 -4.70
CA THR A 21 3.37 -3.48 -6.05
C THR A 21 4.64 -3.00 -6.74
N ASP A 22 5.80 -3.11 -6.10
CA ASP A 22 7.11 -2.67 -6.60
C ASP A 22 7.05 -1.28 -7.27
N PRO A 23 6.74 -0.19 -6.53
CA PRO A 23 6.64 1.14 -7.13
C PRO A 23 7.97 1.55 -7.77
N ASP A 24 7.90 2.29 -8.87
CA ASP A 24 9.07 2.68 -9.65
C ASP A 24 9.99 3.67 -8.93
N ASN A 25 9.44 4.47 -8.02
CA ASN A 25 10.21 5.46 -7.26
C ASN A 25 9.48 5.92 -5.98
N ARG A 26 10.17 6.82 -5.21
CA ARG A 26 9.65 7.38 -3.96
C ARG A 26 8.69 8.55 -4.11
N ASN A 27 8.55 9.12 -5.29
CA ASN A 27 7.67 10.26 -5.54
C ASN A 27 6.37 9.73 -6.13
N GLN A 28 5.28 9.74 -5.37
CA GLN A 28 4.02 9.16 -5.78
C GLN A 28 2.95 10.24 -5.96
N ALA A 29 2.49 10.41 -7.20
CA ALA A 29 1.36 11.27 -7.53
C ALA A 29 0.04 10.49 -7.35
N ILE A 30 -0.91 11.06 -6.59
CA ILE A 30 -2.14 10.40 -6.18
C ILE A 30 -3.34 11.08 -6.80
N LYS A 31 -4.22 10.29 -7.42
CA LYS A 31 -5.48 10.79 -7.99
C LYS A 31 -6.66 9.92 -7.60
N GLY A 32 -7.64 10.53 -6.96
CA GLY A 32 -8.94 9.91 -6.70
C GLY A 32 -9.91 10.09 -7.86
N PHE A 33 -10.73 9.08 -8.13
CA PHE A 33 -11.73 9.08 -9.19
C PHE A 33 -13.13 8.86 -8.61
N SER A 34 -13.92 9.95 -8.55
CA SER A 34 -15.33 9.93 -8.11
C SER A 34 -15.55 9.27 -6.74
N LEU A 35 -14.65 9.54 -5.79
CA LEU A 35 -14.70 8.94 -4.46
C LEU A 35 -15.90 9.43 -3.65
N THR A 36 -16.47 8.54 -2.84
CA THR A 36 -17.38 8.90 -1.74
C THR A 36 -16.65 9.74 -0.68
N ALA A 37 -17.40 10.35 0.23
CA ALA A 37 -16.81 11.08 1.34
C ALA A 37 -15.91 10.18 2.24
N ASN A 38 -16.26 8.89 2.39
CA ASN A 38 -15.47 7.94 3.16
C ASN A 38 -14.21 7.50 2.38
N GLY A 39 -14.33 7.20 1.09
CA GLY A 39 -13.18 6.89 0.23
C GLY A 39 -12.18 8.04 0.16
N THR A 40 -12.68 9.29 0.07
CA THR A 40 -11.82 10.49 0.14
C THR A 40 -11.06 10.57 1.47
N LYS A 41 -11.73 10.30 2.61
CA LYS A 41 -11.06 10.27 3.93
C LYS A 41 -10.03 9.16 4.04
N ALA A 42 -10.33 7.97 3.51
CA ALA A 42 -9.39 6.85 3.47
C ALA A 42 -8.16 7.20 2.63
N MET A 43 -8.35 7.73 1.42
CA MET A 43 -7.26 8.19 0.54
C MET A 43 -6.38 9.24 1.20
N ASN A 44 -6.98 10.27 1.81
CA ASN A 44 -6.24 11.34 2.49
C ASN A 44 -5.44 10.81 3.68
N HIS A 45 -5.99 9.85 4.41
CA HIS A 45 -5.29 9.23 5.54
C HIS A 45 -4.14 8.33 5.05
N GLY A 46 -4.36 7.51 4.03
CA GLY A 46 -3.31 6.68 3.42
C GLY A 46 -2.14 7.52 2.90
N LYS A 47 -2.45 8.63 2.18
CA LYS A 47 -1.44 9.61 1.76
C LYS A 47 -0.62 10.14 2.95
N ALA A 48 -1.29 10.57 4.02
CA ALA A 48 -0.61 11.09 5.21
C ALA A 48 0.27 10.05 5.91
N GLU A 49 -0.12 8.77 5.88
CA GLU A 49 0.69 7.68 6.42
C GLU A 49 1.93 7.40 5.55
N LEU A 50 1.81 7.42 4.21
CA LEU A 50 2.98 7.32 3.32
C LEU A 50 4.00 8.44 3.60
N GLU A 51 3.53 9.66 3.82
CA GLU A 51 4.40 10.83 4.11
C GLU A 51 5.12 10.75 5.46
N ARG A 52 4.77 9.82 6.33
CA ARG A 52 5.55 9.49 7.54
C ARG A 52 6.79 8.67 7.23
N SER A 53 6.88 8.10 6.04
CA SER A 53 8.01 7.30 5.56
C SER A 53 8.98 8.15 4.74
N VAL A 54 9.75 7.51 3.87
CA VAL A 54 10.63 8.18 2.90
C VAL A 54 9.91 8.50 1.58
N ILE A 55 8.63 8.14 1.47
CA ILE A 55 7.81 8.43 0.30
C ILE A 55 7.40 9.90 0.32
N THR A 56 7.53 10.58 -0.80
CA THR A 56 6.96 11.91 -1.03
C THR A 56 5.73 11.79 -1.91
N THR A 57 4.68 12.53 -1.58
CA THR A 57 3.44 12.44 -2.34
C THR A 57 3.00 13.78 -2.89
N SER A 58 2.31 13.77 -4.04
CA SER A 58 1.67 14.94 -4.62
C SER A 58 0.23 14.59 -5.06
N TRP A 59 -0.58 15.62 -5.26
CA TRP A 59 -1.89 15.45 -5.90
C TRP A 59 -1.73 15.55 -7.41
N GLY A 60 -2.30 14.60 -8.14
CA GLY A 60 -2.26 14.61 -9.60
C GLY A 60 -2.38 13.19 -10.15
N GLY A 61 -2.39 13.06 -11.48
CA GLY A 61 -2.34 11.74 -12.12
C GLY A 61 -0.92 11.22 -12.24
N GLY A 62 -0.75 9.93 -12.20
CA GLY A 62 0.53 9.28 -12.40
C GLY A 62 0.59 7.92 -11.71
N ASP A 63 1.03 7.87 -10.47
CA ASP A 63 1.49 6.63 -9.89
C ASP A 63 0.40 5.86 -9.11
N ILE A 64 -0.51 6.58 -8.40
CA ILE A 64 -1.58 5.94 -7.63
C ILE A 64 -2.95 6.44 -8.07
N GLU A 65 -3.74 5.54 -8.62
CA GLU A 65 -5.15 5.75 -8.94
C GLU A 65 -6.05 5.16 -7.85
N VAL A 66 -6.93 5.98 -7.27
CA VAL A 66 -7.82 5.55 -6.18
C VAL A 66 -9.28 5.57 -6.61
N TYR A 67 -9.95 4.47 -6.40
CA TYR A 67 -11.38 4.27 -6.70
C TYR A 67 -12.11 3.76 -5.47
N ASP A 68 -13.39 4.11 -5.33
CA ASP A 68 -14.30 3.40 -4.45
C ASP A 68 -15.62 3.09 -5.17
N LYS A 69 -16.15 1.92 -4.88
CA LYS A 69 -17.36 1.42 -5.51
C LYS A 69 -17.90 0.23 -4.71
N ASP A 70 -19.18 -0.06 -4.82
CA ASP A 70 -19.74 -1.35 -4.38
C ASP A 70 -19.27 -2.44 -5.35
N TYR A 71 -18.32 -3.25 -4.90
CA TYR A 71 -17.81 -4.41 -5.61
C TYR A 71 -18.50 -5.71 -5.17
N GLY A 72 -19.53 -5.63 -4.34
CA GLY A 72 -20.27 -6.77 -3.82
C GLY A 72 -19.58 -7.45 -2.64
N SER A 73 -20.18 -8.56 -2.18
CA SER A 73 -19.72 -9.35 -1.03
C SER A 73 -18.62 -10.35 -1.42
N ASN A 74 -17.53 -9.85 -1.98
CA ASN A 74 -16.42 -10.66 -2.51
C ASN A 74 -15.32 -11.00 -1.50
N GLY A 75 -15.52 -10.69 -0.21
CA GLY A 75 -14.62 -11.05 0.88
C GLY A 75 -13.49 -10.07 1.17
N TRP A 76 -13.28 -9.02 0.36
CA TRP A 76 -12.27 -8.00 0.61
C TRP A 76 -12.90 -6.62 0.88
N HIS A 77 -12.21 -5.80 1.70
CA HIS A 77 -12.60 -4.43 2.01
C HIS A 77 -11.88 -3.42 1.11
N GLY A 78 -10.64 -3.70 0.77
CA GLY A 78 -9.82 -2.95 -0.15
C GLY A 78 -8.92 -3.86 -0.96
N TYR A 79 -8.30 -3.29 -1.99
CA TYR A 79 -7.38 -4.02 -2.86
C TYR A 79 -6.46 -3.05 -3.57
N ALA A 80 -5.15 -3.33 -3.54
CA ALA A 80 -4.15 -2.60 -4.30
C ALA A 80 -3.42 -3.55 -5.25
N ASP A 81 -3.29 -3.18 -6.51
CA ASP A 81 -2.60 -3.97 -7.52
C ASP A 81 -1.87 -3.08 -8.53
N CYS A 82 -0.81 -3.59 -9.11
CA CYS A 82 -0.17 -2.98 -10.26
C CYS A 82 -1.02 -3.16 -11.50
N THR A 83 -1.35 -2.08 -12.17
CA THR A 83 -2.15 -2.11 -13.41
C THR A 83 -1.38 -1.74 -14.66
N ASP A 84 -0.22 -1.11 -14.48
CA ASP A 84 0.69 -0.79 -15.58
C ASP A 84 2.13 -1.02 -15.11
N TRP A 85 2.80 -1.95 -15.76
CA TRP A 85 4.19 -2.30 -15.47
C TRP A 85 5.12 -1.60 -16.45
N ASN A 86 6.29 -1.19 -16.00
CA ASN A 86 7.30 -0.67 -16.90
C ASN A 86 7.66 -1.69 -17.98
N ALA A 87 8.34 -1.23 -19.04
CA ALA A 87 8.68 -2.08 -20.19
C ALA A 87 9.56 -3.30 -19.86
N LEU A 88 10.23 -3.30 -18.71
CA LEU A 88 11.10 -4.38 -18.25
C LEU A 88 10.41 -5.30 -17.22
N TRP A 89 9.19 -5.00 -16.82
CA TRP A 89 8.42 -5.72 -15.80
C TRP A 89 9.13 -5.79 -14.44
N THR A 90 9.89 -4.75 -14.11
CA THR A 90 10.69 -4.66 -12.88
C THR A 90 10.11 -3.70 -11.85
N SER A 91 9.23 -2.79 -12.26
CA SER A 91 8.54 -1.86 -11.39
C SER A 91 7.19 -1.48 -11.94
N CYS A 92 6.33 -0.98 -11.07
CA CYS A 92 4.96 -0.60 -11.38
C CYS A 92 4.87 0.90 -11.62
N ASP A 93 4.41 1.28 -12.83
CA ASP A 93 4.21 2.67 -13.22
C ASP A 93 2.85 3.20 -12.74
N ILE A 94 1.81 2.33 -12.68
CA ILE A 94 0.48 2.72 -12.15
C ILE A 94 -0.05 1.65 -11.20
N ILE A 95 -0.25 2.05 -9.96
CA ILE A 95 -0.87 1.22 -8.92
C ILE A 95 -2.32 1.66 -8.73
N ARG A 96 -3.23 0.71 -8.71
CA ARG A 96 -4.64 0.99 -8.49
C ARG A 96 -5.07 0.55 -7.10
N VAL A 97 -5.56 1.49 -6.30
CA VAL A 97 -6.19 1.26 -5.01
C VAL A 97 -7.71 1.28 -5.17
N ARG A 98 -8.39 0.25 -4.64
CA ARG A 98 -9.85 0.13 -4.65
C ARG A 98 -10.38 -0.04 -3.24
N PHE A 99 -11.38 0.75 -2.86
CA PHE A 99 -12.12 0.58 -1.61
C PHE A 99 -13.50 0.01 -1.92
N ASN A 100 -13.87 -1.08 -1.26
CA ASN A 100 -15.17 -1.71 -1.45
C ASN A 100 -16.21 -1.09 -0.53
N THR A 101 -17.12 -0.29 -1.09
CA THR A 101 -18.20 0.38 -0.35
C THR A 101 -19.36 -0.53 0.02
N HIS A 102 -19.32 -1.81 -0.38
CA HIS A 102 -20.31 -2.81 0.03
C HIS A 102 -20.37 -2.97 1.56
N TRP A 103 -19.22 -2.85 2.23
CA TRP A 103 -19.09 -3.08 3.66
C TRP A 103 -19.35 -1.81 4.46
N SER A 104 -20.19 -1.94 5.50
CA SER A 104 -20.41 -0.84 6.45
C SER A 104 -19.25 -0.72 7.42
N LEU A 105 -18.34 0.21 7.16
CA LEU A 105 -17.16 0.48 7.99
C LEU A 105 -17.34 1.75 8.82
N THR A 106 -16.85 1.72 10.04
CA THR A 106 -16.73 2.92 10.89
C THR A 106 -15.69 3.89 10.34
N ALA A 107 -15.71 5.15 10.79
CA ALA A 107 -14.71 6.13 10.37
C ALA A 107 -13.26 5.73 10.71
N SER A 108 -13.04 4.98 11.81
CA SER A 108 -11.73 4.45 12.17
C SER A 108 -11.31 3.33 11.23
N GLN A 109 -12.21 2.43 10.86
CA GLN A 109 -11.94 1.35 9.91
C GLN A 109 -11.64 1.88 8.51
N TRP A 110 -12.31 2.94 8.05
CA TRP A 110 -11.99 3.62 6.80
C TRP A 110 -10.57 4.20 6.81
N ARG A 111 -10.12 4.78 7.93
CA ARG A 111 -8.72 5.24 8.06
C ARG A 111 -7.74 4.08 8.04
N SER A 112 -8.04 3.02 8.79
CA SER A 112 -7.22 1.81 8.78
C SER A 112 -7.10 1.22 7.38
N LEU A 113 -8.22 1.11 6.66
CA LEU A 113 -8.25 0.63 5.28
C LEU A 113 -7.41 1.51 4.35
N GLY A 114 -7.52 2.84 4.46
CA GLY A 114 -6.67 3.77 3.72
C GLY A 114 -5.18 3.56 3.99
N CYS A 115 -4.79 3.45 5.26
CA CYS A 115 -3.42 3.12 5.65
C CYS A 115 -2.96 1.79 5.05
N HIS A 116 -3.77 0.75 5.13
CA HIS A 116 -3.48 -0.61 4.65
C HIS A 116 -3.22 -0.63 3.14
N GLU A 117 -4.16 -0.16 2.35
CA GLU A 117 -4.06 -0.20 0.88
C GLU A 117 -2.92 0.68 0.36
N PHE A 118 -2.67 1.82 1.01
CA PHE A 118 -1.54 2.67 0.67
C PHE A 118 -0.19 2.06 1.09
N GLY A 119 -0.16 1.18 2.08
CA GLY A 119 1.03 0.40 2.41
C GLY A 119 1.45 -0.51 1.25
N HIS A 120 0.49 -1.13 0.59
CA HIS A 120 0.77 -1.94 -0.60
C HIS A 120 1.37 -1.10 -1.74
N THR A 121 1.01 0.18 -1.88
CA THR A 121 1.64 1.06 -2.90
C THR A 121 3.10 1.40 -2.60
N ALA A 122 3.56 1.15 -1.37
CA ALA A 122 4.96 1.27 -0.97
C ALA A 122 5.63 -0.11 -0.81
N ASP A 123 5.08 -1.12 -1.49
CA ASP A 123 5.58 -2.48 -1.53
C ASP A 123 5.56 -3.19 -0.16
N LEU A 124 4.66 -2.80 0.75
CA LEU A 124 4.41 -3.56 1.97
C LEU A 124 3.44 -4.71 1.69
N GLY A 125 3.82 -5.92 2.06
CA GLY A 125 2.89 -7.05 2.17
C GLY A 125 2.16 -7.05 3.51
N HIS A 126 1.27 -8.02 3.73
CA HIS A 126 0.56 -8.17 5.00
C HIS A 126 1.51 -8.52 6.14
N ARG A 127 1.24 -7.95 7.31
CA ARG A 127 1.93 -8.32 8.55
C ARG A 127 1.35 -9.62 9.10
N LYS A 128 2.19 -10.63 9.19
CA LYS A 128 1.81 -11.89 9.84
C LYS A 128 1.52 -11.65 11.32
N LYS A 129 0.60 -12.43 11.87
CA LYS A 129 0.38 -12.55 13.29
C LYS A 129 1.63 -13.20 13.91
N SER A 130 2.68 -12.41 14.11
CA SER A 130 3.87 -12.85 14.82
C SER A 130 3.67 -12.64 16.30
N ASN A 131 4.49 -13.32 17.13
CA ASN A 131 4.61 -13.07 18.56
C ASN A 131 5.25 -11.70 18.88
N ASP A 132 5.31 -10.82 17.89
CA ASP A 132 5.86 -9.48 18.01
C ASP A 132 4.87 -8.61 18.81
N THR A 133 5.26 -8.25 20.01
CA THR A 133 4.43 -7.51 20.97
C THR A 133 4.12 -6.08 20.50
N ASP A 134 4.89 -5.54 19.57
CA ASP A 134 4.76 -4.17 19.04
C ASP A 134 4.04 -4.08 17.69
N ASN A 135 3.41 -5.17 17.24
CA ASN A 135 2.72 -5.21 15.96
C ASN A 135 1.37 -4.47 16.03
N ASN A 136 1.43 -3.13 16.00
CA ASN A 136 0.26 -2.25 15.92
C ASN A 136 0.14 -1.60 14.52
N SER A 137 0.49 -2.36 13.50
CA SER A 137 0.51 -1.95 12.10
C SER A 137 -0.84 -2.06 11.44
N CYS A 138 -1.21 -1.08 10.61
CA CYS A 138 -2.39 -1.18 9.75
C CYS A 138 -2.23 -2.23 8.64
N MET A 139 -1.02 -2.76 8.40
CA MET A 139 -0.79 -3.86 7.45
C MET A 139 -1.28 -5.23 7.95
N ARG A 140 -1.90 -5.29 9.13
CA ARG A 140 -2.54 -6.52 9.65
C ARG A 140 -3.95 -6.67 9.09
N GLU A 141 -4.32 -7.89 8.73
CA GLU A 141 -5.64 -8.20 8.17
C GLU A 141 -6.75 -8.32 9.23
N GLU A 142 -6.41 -8.75 10.47
CA GLU A 142 -7.40 -9.14 11.49
C GLU A 142 -7.83 -8.00 12.42
N VAL A 143 -7.16 -6.86 12.38
CA VAL A 143 -7.37 -5.71 13.28
C VAL A 143 -7.31 -4.41 12.49
N TRP A 144 -7.77 -3.31 13.09
CA TRP A 144 -7.92 -2.03 12.44
C TRP A 144 -7.03 -0.92 13.03
N PRO A 145 -5.69 -1.12 13.20
CA PRO A 145 -4.79 -0.01 13.51
C PRO A 145 -4.81 0.99 12.37
N THR A 146 -4.60 2.26 12.67
CA THR A 146 -4.72 3.31 11.67
C THR A 146 -3.39 3.88 11.20
N HIS A 147 -2.27 3.29 11.62
CA HIS A 147 -0.92 3.80 11.37
C HIS A 147 0.05 2.69 11.00
N TYR A 148 1.08 3.02 10.24
CA TYR A 148 2.28 2.20 10.14
C TYR A 148 3.03 2.20 11.48
N ASP A 149 3.50 1.05 11.89
CA ASP A 149 4.45 0.96 13.00
C ASP A 149 5.90 1.24 12.51
N GLN A 150 6.86 1.25 13.44
CA GLN A 150 8.25 1.54 13.09
C GLN A 150 8.87 0.49 12.16
N HIS A 151 8.41 -0.74 12.24
CA HIS A 151 8.85 -1.83 11.35
C HIS A 151 8.42 -1.57 9.90
N ASP A 152 7.16 -1.13 9.68
CA ASP A 152 6.65 -0.80 8.35
C ASP A 152 7.44 0.36 7.73
N LEU A 153 7.67 1.43 8.51
CA LEU A 153 8.45 2.58 8.06
C LEU A 153 9.89 2.20 7.68
N ASN A 154 10.51 1.29 8.44
CA ASN A 154 11.84 0.79 8.13
C ASN A 154 11.83 -0.10 6.87
N ALA A 155 10.77 -0.92 6.69
CA ALA A 155 10.61 -1.75 5.50
C ALA A 155 10.45 -0.92 4.23
N ILE A 156 9.61 0.12 4.25
CA ILE A 156 9.48 1.07 3.13
C ILE A 156 10.83 1.70 2.80
N LYS A 157 11.57 2.18 3.83
CA LYS A 157 12.89 2.80 3.63
C LYS A 157 13.91 1.85 3.00
N ALA A 158 13.84 0.56 3.31
CA ALA A 158 14.79 -0.43 2.81
C ALA A 158 14.47 -0.90 1.39
N GLY A 159 13.22 -0.80 0.94
CA GLY A 159 12.77 -1.33 -0.34
C GLY A 159 12.58 -0.26 -1.43
N THR A 160 12.65 0.97 -1.07
CA THR A 160 12.65 2.13 -1.99
C THR A 160 14.02 2.82 -1.91
#